data_c111b4a86d513d24b4a6c075cb1778ad
#
_entry.id   c111b4a86d513d24b4a6c075cb1778ad
#
_cell.length_a   1.000
_cell.length_b   1.000
_cell.length_c   1.000
_cell.angle_alpha   90.00
_cell.angle_beta   90.00
_cell.angle_gamma   90.00
#
_symmetry.space_group_name_H-M   'P 1'
#
loop_
_entity.id
_entity.type
_entity.pdbx_description
1 polymer ?
#
loop_
_entity_poly.entity_id
_entity_poly.type
_entity_poly.pdbx_seq_one_letter_code
_entity_poly.pdbx_strand_id
1 'polypeptide(L)'
;MKNTPYENSKLAKFLDRRILELAGKKSQREIAIQAGFRNPNYVSMIKAGSSKLPLDRVPAMAKALEVDPKFLFILALDQAGFETTRAAVDDIFKAIVTD
;
A
#
# COMPACT_ATOMS: atom_id res chain seq x y z
N MET A 1 12.20 14.25 17.66
CA MET A 1 12.12 14.43 16.19
C MET A 1 11.45 13.19 15.58
N LYS A 2 10.43 13.42 14.76
CA LYS A 2 9.76 12.32 14.09
C LYS A 2 10.62 11.75 12.98
N ASN A 3 10.73 10.44 12.91
CA ASN A 3 11.40 9.77 11.81
C ASN A 3 10.34 9.21 10.85
N THR A 4 9.86 10.09 9.97
CA THR A 4 8.80 9.76 9.02
C THR A 4 9.19 10.13 7.59
N PRO A 5 10.21 9.42 7.03
CA PRO A 5 10.74 9.78 5.70
C PRO A 5 9.71 9.65 4.56
N TYR A 6 8.63 8.90 4.78
CA TYR A 6 7.62 8.65 3.76
C TYR A 6 6.29 9.37 4.02
N GLU A 7 6.25 10.30 4.97
CA GLU A 7 4.98 10.95 5.35
C GLU A 7 4.32 11.70 4.20
N ASN A 8 5.10 12.18 3.25
CA ASN A 8 4.58 12.89 2.08
C ASN A 8 4.39 11.99 0.86
N SER A 9 4.62 10.69 0.99
CA SER A 9 4.42 9.77 -0.12
C SER A 9 2.93 9.65 -0.45
N LYS A 10 2.66 9.42 -1.73
CA LYS A 10 1.27 9.22 -2.18
C LYS A 10 0.66 8.00 -1.49
N LEU A 11 1.48 6.97 -1.25
CA LEU A 11 1.02 5.76 -0.57
C LEU A 11 0.55 6.05 0.85
N ALA A 12 1.36 6.76 1.64
CA ALA A 12 0.99 7.06 3.02
C ALA A 12 -0.31 7.85 3.09
N LYS A 13 -0.45 8.86 2.22
CA LYS A 13 -1.66 9.68 2.16
C LYS A 13 -2.88 8.88 1.70
N PHE A 14 -2.70 8.03 0.71
CA PHE A 14 -3.77 7.16 0.24
C PHE A 14 -4.22 6.19 1.34
N LEU A 15 -3.26 5.59 2.04
CA LEU A 15 -3.54 4.63 3.09
C LEU A 15 -4.33 5.28 4.22
N ASP A 16 -3.90 6.46 4.65
CA ASP A 16 -4.60 7.20 5.70
C ASP A 16 -6.06 7.45 5.33
N ARG A 17 -6.30 7.92 4.11
CA ARG A 17 -7.64 8.19 3.63
C ARG A 17 -8.49 6.92 3.49
N ARG A 18 -7.89 5.87 2.89
CA ARG A 18 -8.65 4.63 2.63
C ARG A 18 -9.04 3.91 3.90
N ILE A 19 -8.14 3.87 4.89
CA ILE A 19 -8.45 3.26 6.19
C ILE A 19 -9.62 4.00 6.85
N LEU A 20 -9.61 5.33 6.76
CA LEU A 20 -10.70 6.14 7.29
C LEU A 20 -12.03 5.84 6.55
N GLU A 21 -11.99 5.71 5.23
CA GLU A 21 -13.17 5.37 4.44
C GLU A 21 -13.77 4.02 4.83
N LEU A 22 -12.92 3.08 5.23
CA LEU A 22 -13.36 1.72 5.59
C LEU A 22 -13.73 1.57 7.07
N ALA A 23 -13.55 2.62 7.87
CA ALA A 23 -13.67 2.53 9.33
C ALA A 23 -15.03 2.01 9.82
N GLY A 24 -16.11 2.25 9.07
CA GLY A 24 -17.43 1.73 9.43
C GLY A 24 -17.62 0.26 9.08
N LYS A 25 -16.74 -0.31 8.28
CA LYS A 25 -16.84 -1.69 7.78
C LYS A 25 -15.80 -2.59 8.39
N LYS A 26 -14.56 -2.12 8.52
CA LYS A 26 -13.47 -2.87 9.13
C LYS A 26 -12.49 -1.94 9.80
N SER A 27 -11.86 -2.44 10.87
CA SER A 27 -10.90 -1.68 11.65
C SER A 27 -9.51 -1.74 10.98
N GLN A 28 -8.65 -0.83 11.38
CA GLN A 28 -7.26 -0.85 10.95
C GLN A 28 -6.58 -2.16 11.36
N ARG A 29 -6.92 -2.68 12.55
CA ARG A 29 -6.38 -3.96 13.01
C ARG A 29 -6.79 -5.11 12.10
N GLU A 30 -8.05 -5.14 11.68
CA GLU A 30 -8.54 -6.16 10.74
C GLU A 30 -7.81 -6.07 9.41
N ILE A 31 -7.58 -4.86 8.92
CA ILE A 31 -6.82 -4.64 7.69
C ILE A 31 -5.41 -5.22 7.82
N ALA A 32 -4.75 -4.96 8.95
CA ALA A 32 -3.40 -5.46 9.20
C ALA A 32 -3.36 -6.99 9.21
N ILE A 33 -4.33 -7.62 9.86
CA ILE A 33 -4.43 -9.07 9.94
C ILE A 33 -4.66 -9.66 8.54
N GLN A 34 -5.59 -9.08 7.79
CA GLN A 34 -5.89 -9.53 6.43
C GLN A 34 -4.70 -9.37 5.49
N ALA A 35 -3.89 -8.35 5.72
CA ALA A 35 -2.68 -8.10 4.93
C ALA A 35 -1.50 -9.00 5.35
N GLY A 36 -1.66 -9.79 6.40
CA GLY A 36 -0.66 -10.75 6.82
C GLY A 36 0.45 -10.17 7.70
N PHE A 37 0.25 -9.02 8.30
CA PHE A 37 1.23 -8.45 9.22
C PHE A 37 1.14 -9.12 10.59
N ARG A 38 2.27 -9.55 11.12
CA ARG A 38 2.33 -10.13 12.47
C ARG A 38 2.00 -9.08 13.53
N ASN A 39 2.52 -7.88 13.32
CA ASN A 39 2.28 -6.78 14.23
C ASN A 39 1.28 -5.81 13.57
N PRO A 40 0.04 -5.72 14.07
CA PRO A 40 -0.95 -4.80 13.50
C PRO A 40 -0.49 -3.35 13.50
N ASN A 41 0.42 -3.00 14.41
CA ASN A 41 0.94 -1.64 14.49
C ASN A 41 1.76 -1.24 13.26
N TYR A 42 2.19 -2.20 12.45
CA TYR A 42 2.94 -1.91 11.24
C TYR A 42 2.13 -1.06 10.25
N VAL A 43 0.82 -1.28 10.19
CA VAL A 43 -0.05 -0.47 9.34
C VAL A 43 -0.04 0.99 9.80
N SER A 44 -0.04 1.22 11.12
CA SER A 44 0.09 2.57 11.67
C SER A 44 1.39 3.23 11.23
N MET A 45 2.48 2.46 11.20
CA MET A 45 3.80 2.97 10.79
C MET A 45 3.82 3.34 9.32
N ILE A 46 3.22 2.51 8.46
CA ILE A 46 3.12 2.83 7.02
C ILE A 46 2.24 4.06 6.81
N LYS A 47 1.11 4.11 7.47
CA LYS A 47 0.17 5.23 7.38
C LYS A 47 0.81 6.55 7.81
N ALA A 48 1.60 6.50 8.88
CA ALA A 48 2.30 7.69 9.39
C ALA A 48 3.51 8.08 8.54
N GLY A 49 3.99 7.19 7.67
CA GLY A 49 5.14 7.46 6.83
C GLY A 49 6.48 7.09 7.45
N SER A 50 6.49 6.35 8.55
CA SER A 50 7.74 5.90 9.16
C SER A 50 8.28 4.62 8.53
N SER A 51 7.44 3.87 7.81
CA SER A 51 7.83 2.62 7.14
C SER A 51 7.25 2.57 5.74
N LYS A 52 7.92 1.82 4.86
CA LYS A 52 7.41 1.56 3.51
C LYS A 52 6.46 0.36 3.54
N LEU A 53 5.57 0.29 2.55
CA LEU A 53 4.80 -0.92 2.31
C LEU A 53 5.70 -1.90 1.54
N PRO A 54 5.99 -3.09 2.11
CA PRO A 54 6.77 -4.09 1.38
C PRO A 54 6.05 -4.52 0.11
N LEU A 55 6.79 -4.67 -0.99
CA LEU A 55 6.18 -5.00 -2.28
C LEU A 55 5.50 -6.36 -2.27
N ASP A 56 6.03 -7.31 -1.50
CA ASP A 56 5.44 -8.65 -1.40
C ASP A 56 4.13 -8.66 -0.61
N ARG A 57 3.82 -7.58 0.11
CA ARG A 57 2.55 -7.45 0.83
C ARG A 57 1.47 -6.75 0.03
N VAL A 58 1.82 -6.23 -1.15
CA VAL A 58 0.86 -5.47 -1.96
C VAL A 58 -0.40 -6.27 -2.29
N PRO A 59 -0.33 -7.52 -2.76
CA PRO A 59 -1.56 -8.25 -3.08
C PRO A 59 -2.50 -8.41 -1.89
N ALA A 60 -1.97 -8.83 -0.74
CA ALA A 60 -2.79 -9.02 0.46
C ALA A 60 -3.31 -7.70 1.01
N MET A 61 -2.49 -6.66 0.96
CA MET A 61 -2.89 -5.33 1.41
C MET A 61 -3.98 -4.75 0.52
N ALA A 62 -3.86 -4.93 -0.80
CA ALA A 62 -4.88 -4.46 -1.74
C ALA A 62 -6.22 -5.13 -1.47
N LYS A 63 -6.19 -6.43 -1.19
CA LYS A 63 -7.41 -7.18 -0.86
C LYS A 63 -8.01 -6.65 0.44
N ALA A 64 -7.18 -6.42 1.45
CA ALA A 64 -7.64 -5.91 2.74
C ALA A 64 -8.25 -4.52 2.59
N LEU A 65 -7.67 -3.68 1.75
CA LEU A 65 -8.15 -2.31 1.50
C LEU A 65 -9.27 -2.25 0.46
N GLU A 66 -9.56 -3.36 -0.20
CA GLU A 66 -10.58 -3.45 -1.26
C GLU A 66 -10.27 -2.49 -2.41
N VAL A 67 -9.01 -2.50 -2.85
CA VAL A 67 -8.56 -1.67 -3.96
C VAL A 67 -7.84 -2.53 -5.00
N ASP A 68 -7.67 -1.97 -6.20
CA ASP A 68 -6.96 -2.62 -7.28
C ASP A 68 -5.49 -2.85 -6.89
N PRO A 69 -4.98 -4.09 -6.92
CA PRO A 69 -3.59 -4.36 -6.58
C PRO A 69 -2.59 -3.67 -7.49
N LYS A 70 -2.92 -3.47 -8.76
CA LYS A 70 -2.06 -2.75 -9.68
C LYS A 70 -1.87 -1.30 -9.24
N PHE A 71 -2.96 -0.65 -8.86
CA PHE A 71 -2.92 0.72 -8.36
C PHE A 71 -2.03 0.82 -7.12
N LEU A 72 -2.23 -0.09 -6.16
CA LEU A 72 -1.45 -0.08 -4.93
C LEU A 72 0.03 -0.39 -5.20
N PHE A 73 0.30 -1.28 -6.14
CA PHE A 73 1.66 -1.62 -6.52
C PHE A 73 2.41 -0.41 -7.08
N ILE A 74 1.75 0.38 -7.93
CA ILE A 74 2.33 1.61 -8.47
C ILE A 74 2.71 2.57 -7.34
N LEU A 75 1.82 2.75 -6.37
CA LEU A 75 2.08 3.60 -5.22
C LEU A 75 3.26 3.08 -4.40
N ALA A 76 3.35 1.76 -4.22
CA ALA A 76 4.42 1.15 -3.45
C ALA A 76 5.77 1.29 -4.15
N LEU A 77 5.81 1.13 -5.47
CA LEU A 77 7.02 1.34 -6.26
C LEU A 77 7.50 2.80 -6.16
N ASP A 78 6.57 3.73 -6.28
CA ASP A 78 6.87 5.16 -6.15
C ASP A 78 7.46 5.45 -4.77
N GLN A 79 6.87 4.89 -3.72
CA GLN A 79 7.36 5.06 -2.36
C GLN A 79 8.77 4.48 -2.19
N ALA A 80 9.06 3.39 -2.88
CA ALA A 80 10.37 2.74 -2.82
C ALA A 80 11.45 3.49 -3.60
N GLY A 81 11.08 4.55 -4.31
CA GLY A 81 12.03 5.38 -5.04
C GLY A 81 12.31 4.94 -6.47
N PHE A 82 11.51 4.03 -7.00
CA PHE A 82 11.65 3.62 -8.40
C PHE A 82 10.95 4.62 -9.31
N GLU A 83 11.64 5.06 -10.34
CA GLU A 83 11.02 5.86 -11.37
C GLU A 83 10.15 4.93 -12.21
N THR A 84 8.85 5.15 -12.14
CA THR A 84 7.88 4.28 -12.76
C THR A 84 6.86 5.11 -13.53
N THR A 85 6.70 4.81 -14.80
CA THR A 85 5.63 5.41 -15.59
C THR A 85 4.44 4.45 -15.63
N ARG A 86 3.25 5.00 -15.79
CA ARG A 86 2.04 4.21 -15.92
C ARG A 86 2.15 3.22 -17.08
N ALA A 87 2.71 3.68 -18.20
CA ALA A 87 2.87 2.84 -19.39
C ALA A 87 3.77 1.64 -19.12
N ALA A 88 4.90 1.85 -18.43
CA ALA A 88 5.82 0.77 -18.11
C ALA A 88 5.17 -0.27 -17.22
N VAL A 89 4.41 0.17 -16.22
CA VAL A 89 3.69 -0.74 -15.33
C VAL A 89 2.62 -1.52 -16.10
N ASP A 90 1.90 -0.85 -16.98
CA ASP A 90 0.89 -1.51 -17.82
C ASP A 90 1.51 -2.60 -18.69
N ASP A 91 2.66 -2.33 -19.29
CA ASP A 91 3.37 -3.30 -20.13
C ASP A 91 3.80 -4.52 -19.32
N ILE A 92 4.31 -4.30 -18.12
CA ILE A 92 4.72 -5.40 -17.22
C ILE A 92 3.51 -6.27 -16.87
N PHE A 93 2.41 -5.65 -16.50
CA PHE A 93 1.20 -6.39 -16.12
C PHE A 93 0.61 -7.15 -17.33
N LYS A 94 0.66 -6.58 -18.52
CA LYS A 94 0.22 -7.29 -19.73
C LYS A 94 1.04 -8.55 -19.93
N ALA A 95 2.36 -8.46 -19.76
CA ALA A 95 3.24 -9.61 -19.94
C ALA A 95 2.96 -10.72 -18.96
N ILE A 96 2.56 -10.36 -17.73
CA ILE A 96 2.29 -11.33 -16.66
C ILE A 96 0.92 -11.99 -16.82
N VAL A 97 -0.11 -11.23 -17.23
CA VAL A 97 -1.50 -11.71 -17.22
C VAL A 97 -2.01 -12.12 -18.58
N THR A 98 -1.23 -12.01 -19.63
CA THR A 98 -1.65 -12.41 -20.96
C THR A 98 -1.63 -13.92 -21.07
N ASP A 99 -2.70 -14.47 -21.55
CA ASP A 99 -2.83 -15.91 -21.80
C ASP A 99 -2.07 -16.35 -23.04
#